data_08c5929947dbc2a65845b8dfbed9ec38
#
_entry.id   08c5929947dbc2a65845b8dfbed9ec38
#
_cell.length_a   1.000
_cell.length_b   1.000
_cell.length_c   1.000
_cell.angle_alpha   90.00
_cell.angle_beta   90.00
_cell.angle_gamma   90.00
#
_symmetry.space_group_name_H-M   'P 1'
#
loop_
_entity.id
_entity.type
_entity.pdbx_description
1 polymer ?
#
loop_
_entity_poly.entity_id
_entity_poly.type
_entity_poly.pdbx_seq_one_letter_code
_entity_poly.pdbx_strand_id
1 'polypeptide(L)'
;MKRIGIYAGKNLLRIILLLFAVSILTFALVSASPIDPLQANVGQAALGSMSEEQKEKLRSYWGVDEPPVQRYLNWLNAFIKGDGGISLLYRQPVTKVIAVKLGNSLFLMGLAWVVSGLVGFLLGVIAGVFQGRLPDKIIKGYSLVIASTPSFWLALLLLIIFGVWMKILPIGLSVPIGVEVSGVTFLDRVRHAILPAVTLSITGISNITLHTREKMIDIMESDYILFAKARGEKTGSIIFHHGIRNVLLPAMTLQFASVSEIIGGSVLVEQVFSYPGLGQAAVAAGTGSDVPLLMGITLITSAIVFLGNFLANVLYGVVDPRIRKGGLGL
;
A
#
# COMPACT_ATOMS: atom_id res chain seq x y z
N MET A 1 28.37 10.84 12.50
CA MET A 1 28.36 9.80 11.45
C MET A 1 28.34 8.36 11.99
N LYS A 2 29.22 7.95 12.94
CA LYS A 2 29.23 6.56 13.50
C LYS A 2 27.86 6.11 14.09
N ARG A 3 27.16 6.96 14.84
CA ARG A 3 25.85 6.62 15.44
C ARG A 3 24.73 6.38 14.40
N ILE A 4 24.71 7.15 13.33
CA ILE A 4 23.75 6.98 12.24
C ILE A 4 23.99 5.65 11.52
N GLY A 5 25.27 5.27 11.30
CA GLY A 5 25.62 3.99 10.70
C GLY A 5 25.22 2.79 11.57
N ILE A 6 25.38 2.89 12.89
CA ILE A 6 24.95 1.83 13.83
C ILE A 6 23.42 1.71 13.85
N TYR A 7 22.71 2.83 13.83
CA TYR A 7 21.23 2.84 13.76
C TYR A 7 20.72 2.22 12.45
N ALA A 8 21.30 2.63 11.32
CA ALA A 8 20.96 2.06 10.02
C ALA A 8 21.26 0.55 9.97
N GLY A 9 22.41 0.11 10.49
CA GLY A 9 22.76 -1.30 10.55
C GLY A 9 21.82 -2.14 11.41
N LYS A 10 21.45 -1.65 12.59
CA LYS A 10 20.46 -2.33 13.46
C LYS A 10 19.09 -2.45 12.80
N ASN A 11 18.62 -1.37 12.13
CA ASN A 11 17.34 -1.41 11.42
C ASN A 11 17.40 -2.34 10.20
N LEU A 12 18.49 -2.35 9.45
CA LEU A 12 18.67 -3.27 8.33
C LEU A 12 18.63 -4.74 8.80
N LEU A 13 19.35 -5.05 9.87
CA LEU A 13 19.31 -6.39 10.48
C LEU A 13 17.89 -6.76 10.92
N ARG A 14 17.18 -5.83 11.56
CA ARG A 14 15.78 -6.04 11.97
C ARG A 14 14.87 -6.30 10.77
N ILE A 15 15.01 -5.54 9.67
CA ILE A 15 14.25 -5.76 8.44
C ILE A 15 14.53 -7.15 7.87
N ILE A 16 15.80 -7.57 7.79
CA ILE A 16 16.17 -8.89 7.29
C ILE A 16 15.56 -10.00 8.15
N LEU A 17 15.64 -9.89 9.48
CA LEU A 17 15.04 -10.86 10.40
C LEU A 17 13.51 -10.92 10.25
N LEU A 18 12.86 -9.78 10.09
CA LEU A 18 11.40 -9.72 9.87
C LEU A 18 11.02 -10.33 8.53
N LEU A 19 11.75 -10.04 7.45
CA LEU A 19 11.50 -10.65 6.14
C LEU A 19 11.69 -12.18 6.20
N PHE A 20 12.72 -12.65 6.92
CA PHE A 20 12.93 -14.07 7.13
C PHE A 20 11.76 -14.70 7.91
N ALA A 21 11.32 -14.08 9.00
CA ALA A 21 10.17 -14.55 9.77
C ALA A 21 8.87 -14.57 8.92
N VAL A 22 8.62 -13.53 8.12
CA VAL A 22 7.50 -13.47 7.18
C VAL A 22 7.58 -14.58 6.15
N SER A 23 8.76 -14.87 5.60
CA SER A 23 8.92 -15.94 4.62
C SER A 23 8.58 -17.32 5.19
N ILE A 24 9.05 -17.62 6.41
CA ILE A 24 8.71 -18.88 7.10
C ILE A 24 7.22 -18.97 7.35
N LEU A 25 6.61 -17.91 7.88
CA LEU A 25 5.18 -17.90 8.20
C LEU A 25 4.33 -18.07 6.95
N THR A 26 4.63 -17.33 5.88
CA THR A 26 3.92 -17.42 4.60
C THR A 26 4.03 -18.82 4.02
N PHE A 27 5.24 -19.38 4.00
CA PHE A 27 5.46 -20.75 3.49
C PHE A 27 4.70 -21.79 4.32
N ALA A 28 4.74 -21.68 5.65
CA ALA A 28 4.03 -22.58 6.54
C ALA A 28 2.51 -22.54 6.32
N LEU A 29 1.94 -21.33 6.21
CA LEU A 29 0.51 -21.13 5.96
C LEU A 29 0.07 -21.72 4.62
N VAL A 30 0.84 -21.48 3.55
CA VAL A 30 0.52 -22.00 2.21
C VAL A 30 0.70 -23.52 2.17
N SER A 31 1.74 -24.05 2.79
CA SER A 31 1.98 -25.49 2.86
C SER A 31 0.93 -26.26 3.70
N ALA A 32 0.29 -25.56 4.67
CA ALA A 32 -0.83 -26.10 5.43
C ALA A 32 -2.18 -25.96 4.75
N SER A 33 -2.25 -25.28 3.59
CA SER A 33 -3.49 -25.12 2.82
C SER A 33 -3.94 -26.48 2.28
N PRO A 34 -5.24 -26.79 2.37
CA PRO A 34 -5.81 -28.04 1.81
C PRO A 34 -5.97 -27.99 0.29
N ILE A 35 -5.61 -26.89 -0.36
CA ILE A 35 -5.76 -26.71 -1.81
C ILE A 35 -4.61 -27.43 -2.53
N ASP A 36 -4.96 -28.42 -3.36
CA ASP A 36 -4.00 -29.09 -4.23
C ASP A 36 -3.59 -28.17 -5.39
N PRO A 37 -2.30 -27.81 -5.52
CA PRO A 37 -1.81 -26.94 -6.59
C PRO A 37 -2.14 -27.46 -8.00
N LEU A 38 -2.17 -28.79 -8.18
CA LEU A 38 -2.55 -29.38 -9.46
C LEU A 38 -4.00 -29.07 -9.81
N GLN A 39 -4.92 -29.29 -8.86
CA GLN A 39 -6.35 -29.02 -9.10
C GLN A 39 -6.60 -27.53 -9.36
N ALA A 40 -5.92 -26.66 -8.60
CA ALA A 40 -6.08 -25.22 -8.71
C ALA A 40 -5.58 -24.64 -10.05
N ASN A 41 -4.47 -25.17 -10.59
CA ASN A 41 -3.82 -24.58 -11.77
C ASN A 41 -4.10 -25.33 -13.09
N VAL A 42 -4.40 -26.63 -13.03
CA VAL A 42 -4.69 -27.46 -14.22
C VAL A 42 -6.20 -27.60 -14.44
N GLY A 43 -6.95 -27.58 -13.35
CA GLY A 43 -8.40 -27.80 -13.37
C GLY A 43 -8.77 -29.29 -13.39
N GLN A 44 -9.89 -29.63 -12.74
CA GLN A 44 -10.31 -30.99 -12.49
C GLN A 44 -10.63 -31.79 -13.81
N ALA A 45 -11.17 -31.08 -14.81
CA ALA A 45 -11.49 -31.68 -16.11
C ALA A 45 -10.23 -32.10 -16.88
N ALA A 46 -9.21 -31.24 -16.91
CA ALA A 46 -7.95 -31.54 -17.58
C ALA A 46 -7.17 -32.64 -16.84
N LEU A 47 -7.19 -32.64 -15.50
CA LEU A 47 -6.59 -33.71 -14.70
C LEU A 47 -7.26 -35.05 -14.94
N GLY A 48 -8.58 -35.08 -15.16
CA GLY A 48 -9.32 -36.30 -15.50
C GLY A 48 -8.91 -36.93 -16.84
N SER A 49 -8.39 -36.12 -17.77
CA SER A 49 -7.90 -36.55 -19.07
C SER A 49 -6.41 -36.92 -19.12
N MET A 50 -5.65 -36.62 -18.05
CA MET A 50 -4.22 -36.92 -17.97
C MET A 50 -3.96 -38.33 -17.48
N SER A 51 -2.89 -38.97 -18.03
CA SER A 51 -2.38 -40.21 -17.46
C SER A 51 -1.75 -39.99 -16.09
N GLU A 52 -1.69 -41.04 -15.25
CA GLU A 52 -1.02 -40.96 -13.94
C GLU A 52 0.44 -40.55 -14.06
N GLU A 53 1.13 -41.03 -15.10
CA GLU A 53 2.52 -40.65 -15.40
C GLU A 53 2.66 -39.13 -15.67
N GLN A 54 1.70 -38.52 -16.38
CA GLN A 54 1.69 -37.07 -16.62
C GLN A 54 1.41 -36.29 -15.35
N LYS A 55 0.51 -36.75 -14.49
CA LYS A 55 0.23 -36.16 -13.19
C LYS A 55 1.45 -36.23 -12.29
N GLU A 56 2.14 -37.38 -12.26
CA GLU A 56 3.32 -37.57 -11.41
C GLU A 56 4.49 -36.72 -11.88
N LYS A 57 4.70 -36.57 -13.20
CA LYS A 57 5.69 -35.62 -13.75
C LYS A 57 5.40 -34.17 -13.36
N LEU A 58 4.13 -33.75 -13.37
CA LEU A 58 3.73 -32.41 -12.94
C LEU A 58 3.91 -32.22 -11.45
N ARG A 59 3.55 -33.21 -10.62
CA ARG A 59 3.77 -33.18 -9.16
C ARG A 59 5.25 -33.07 -8.81
N SER A 60 6.08 -33.89 -9.46
CA SER A 60 7.53 -33.82 -9.28
C SER A 60 8.11 -32.50 -9.75
N TYR A 61 7.67 -31.98 -10.90
CA TYR A 61 8.11 -30.69 -11.42
C TYR A 61 7.75 -29.51 -10.47
N TRP A 62 6.58 -29.59 -9.82
CA TRP A 62 6.14 -28.58 -8.85
C TRP A 62 6.62 -28.85 -7.41
N GLY A 63 7.30 -29.96 -7.20
CA GLY A 63 7.82 -30.36 -5.89
C GLY A 63 6.73 -30.60 -4.85
N VAL A 64 5.51 -30.97 -5.26
CA VAL A 64 4.36 -31.12 -4.36
C VAL A 64 4.59 -32.22 -3.35
N ASP A 65 5.29 -33.29 -3.75
CA ASP A 65 5.54 -34.47 -2.93
C ASP A 65 6.81 -34.35 -2.05
N GLU A 66 7.58 -33.25 -2.19
CA GLU A 66 8.74 -33.02 -1.34
C GLU A 66 8.32 -32.58 0.08
N PRO A 67 9.08 -33.01 1.14
CA PRO A 67 8.85 -32.55 2.50
C PRO A 67 8.84 -31.00 2.57
N PRO A 68 7.90 -30.37 3.30
CA PRO A 68 7.77 -28.90 3.33
C PRO A 68 9.06 -28.17 3.69
N VAL A 69 9.82 -28.70 4.65
CA VAL A 69 11.11 -28.11 5.08
C VAL A 69 12.12 -28.10 3.92
N GLN A 70 12.20 -29.20 3.16
CA GLN A 70 13.10 -29.32 2.01
C GLN A 70 12.71 -28.30 0.92
N ARG A 71 11.41 -28.20 0.61
CA ARG A 71 10.87 -27.22 -0.36
C ARG A 71 11.23 -25.80 0.05
N TYR A 72 11.06 -25.46 1.33
CA TYR A 72 11.42 -24.14 1.84
C TYR A 72 12.92 -23.86 1.68
N LEU A 73 13.78 -24.78 2.05
CA LEU A 73 15.24 -24.60 1.95
C LEU A 73 15.69 -24.51 0.47
N ASN A 74 15.11 -25.31 -0.41
CA ASN A 74 15.38 -25.26 -1.84
C ASN A 74 14.97 -23.90 -2.42
N TRP A 75 13.77 -23.44 -2.08
CA TRP A 75 13.28 -22.11 -2.47
C TRP A 75 14.17 -21.00 -1.93
N LEU A 76 14.52 -21.02 -0.64
CA LEU A 76 15.37 -20.00 -0.01
C LEU A 76 16.76 -19.92 -0.66
N ASN A 77 17.36 -21.06 -0.95
CA ASN A 77 18.67 -21.12 -1.63
C ASN A 77 18.59 -20.54 -3.05
N ALA A 78 17.55 -20.85 -3.80
CA ALA A 78 17.31 -20.28 -5.12
C ALA A 78 17.05 -18.75 -5.03
N PHE A 79 16.22 -18.33 -4.08
CA PHE A 79 15.86 -16.92 -3.88
C PHE A 79 17.09 -16.05 -3.54
N ILE A 80 17.99 -16.53 -2.66
CA ILE A 80 19.24 -15.83 -2.32
C ILE A 80 20.14 -15.65 -3.56
N LYS A 81 20.06 -16.58 -4.51
CA LYS A 81 20.79 -16.49 -5.79
C LYS A 81 20.09 -15.62 -6.84
N GLY A 82 18.95 -15.01 -6.50
CA GLY A 82 18.15 -14.16 -7.38
C GLY A 82 17.13 -14.91 -8.22
N ASP A 83 16.96 -16.21 -8.02
CA ASP A 83 15.93 -17.00 -8.69
C ASP A 83 14.67 -17.08 -7.82
N GLY A 84 13.62 -16.36 -8.20
CA GLY A 84 12.32 -16.40 -7.54
C GLY A 84 11.46 -17.60 -7.92
N GLY A 85 11.94 -18.48 -8.83
CA GLY A 85 11.19 -19.58 -9.40
C GLY A 85 10.22 -19.15 -10.51
N ILE A 86 9.40 -20.12 -10.94
CA ILE A 86 8.38 -19.93 -11.97
C ILE A 86 6.99 -19.92 -11.32
N SER A 87 6.18 -18.92 -11.67
CA SER A 87 4.79 -18.85 -11.26
C SER A 87 3.98 -19.95 -11.95
N LEU A 88 3.21 -20.71 -11.18
CA LEU A 88 2.34 -21.77 -11.70
C LEU A 88 1.17 -21.18 -12.49
N LEU A 89 0.60 -20.09 -11.99
CA LEU A 89 -0.54 -19.39 -12.57
C LEU A 89 -0.18 -18.69 -13.88
N TYR A 90 0.92 -17.92 -13.89
CA TYR A 90 1.32 -17.11 -15.06
C TYR A 90 2.30 -17.82 -15.99
N ARG A 91 2.86 -18.97 -15.60
CA ARG A 91 3.85 -19.76 -16.36
C ARG A 91 5.04 -18.92 -16.83
N GLN A 92 5.47 -17.98 -16.00
CA GLN A 92 6.56 -17.05 -16.25
C GLN A 92 7.43 -16.92 -15.00
N PRO A 93 8.70 -16.46 -15.10
CA PRO A 93 9.52 -16.16 -13.94
C PRO A 93 8.81 -15.20 -12.98
N VAL A 94 8.81 -15.55 -11.71
CA VAL A 94 8.17 -14.76 -10.63
C VAL A 94 8.65 -13.31 -10.63
N THR A 95 9.95 -13.10 -10.87
CA THR A 95 10.55 -11.76 -10.94
C THR A 95 9.93 -10.90 -12.05
N LYS A 96 9.64 -11.48 -13.21
CA LYS A 96 9.00 -10.78 -14.33
C LYS A 96 7.54 -10.43 -14.01
N VAL A 97 6.78 -11.37 -13.42
CA VAL A 97 5.39 -11.14 -13.00
C VAL A 97 5.35 -10.03 -11.96
N ILE A 98 6.20 -10.11 -10.93
CA ILE A 98 6.27 -9.10 -9.87
C ILE A 98 6.63 -7.73 -10.44
N ALA A 99 7.62 -7.63 -11.32
CA ALA A 99 8.04 -6.34 -11.89
C ALA A 99 6.89 -5.60 -12.58
N VAL A 100 6.08 -6.31 -13.38
CA VAL A 100 4.93 -5.72 -14.08
C VAL A 100 3.84 -5.32 -13.07
N LYS A 101 3.48 -6.23 -12.16
CA LYS A 101 2.43 -6.01 -11.17
C LYS A 101 2.79 -4.92 -10.17
N LEU A 102 4.05 -4.89 -9.72
CA LEU A 102 4.60 -3.86 -8.85
C LEU A 102 4.50 -2.47 -9.49
N GLY A 103 4.87 -2.34 -10.77
CA GLY A 103 4.77 -1.08 -11.49
C GLY A 103 3.33 -0.52 -11.48
N ASN A 104 2.34 -1.37 -11.71
CA ASN A 104 0.93 -0.97 -11.65
C ASN A 104 0.51 -0.57 -10.23
N SER A 105 0.83 -1.39 -9.22
CA SER A 105 0.50 -1.07 -7.82
C SER A 105 1.18 0.21 -7.34
N LEU A 106 2.47 0.41 -7.65
CA LEU A 106 3.18 1.63 -7.26
C LEU A 106 2.59 2.87 -7.91
N PHE A 107 2.16 2.78 -9.18
CA PHE A 107 1.48 3.88 -9.86
C PHE A 107 0.15 4.23 -9.17
N LEU A 108 -0.68 3.22 -8.89
CA LEU A 108 -1.96 3.40 -8.19
C LEU A 108 -1.76 3.96 -6.78
N MET A 109 -0.89 3.33 -5.99
CA MET A 109 -0.61 3.74 -4.62
C MET A 109 0.04 5.12 -4.55
N GLY A 110 0.96 5.42 -5.47
CA GLY A 110 1.60 6.72 -5.56
C GLY A 110 0.59 7.83 -5.85
N LEU A 111 -0.33 7.61 -6.80
CA LEU A 111 -1.40 8.56 -7.10
C LEU A 111 -2.32 8.76 -5.90
N ALA A 112 -2.75 7.67 -5.25
CA ALA A 112 -3.58 7.73 -4.05
C ALA A 112 -2.87 8.44 -2.89
N TRP A 113 -1.59 8.17 -2.69
CA TRP A 113 -0.76 8.78 -1.66
C TRP A 113 -0.63 10.30 -1.86
N VAL A 114 -0.36 10.75 -3.08
CA VAL A 114 -0.28 12.19 -3.39
C VAL A 114 -1.64 12.87 -3.16
N VAL A 115 -2.72 12.28 -3.65
CA VAL A 115 -4.08 12.84 -3.50
C VAL A 115 -4.48 12.90 -2.02
N SER A 116 -4.24 11.83 -1.25
CA SER A 116 -4.57 11.80 0.18
C SER A 116 -3.80 12.85 0.97
N GLY A 117 -2.50 13.02 0.68
CA GLY A 117 -1.67 14.02 1.35
C GLY A 117 -2.12 15.44 1.07
N LEU A 118 -2.28 15.78 -0.21
CA LEU A 118 -2.64 17.15 -0.61
C LEU A 118 -4.05 17.52 -0.14
N VAL A 119 -5.04 16.69 -0.45
CA VAL A 119 -6.44 16.99 -0.11
C VAL A 119 -6.65 16.91 1.40
N GLY A 120 -6.11 15.88 2.06
CA GLY A 120 -6.23 15.72 3.51
C GLY A 120 -5.57 16.87 4.29
N PHE A 121 -4.38 17.30 3.86
CA PHE A 121 -3.71 18.46 4.45
C PHE A 121 -4.52 19.75 4.30
N LEU A 122 -5.00 20.04 3.08
CA LEU A 122 -5.79 21.25 2.81
C LEU A 122 -7.08 21.28 3.63
N LEU A 123 -7.83 20.16 3.63
CA LEU A 123 -9.07 20.06 4.42
C LEU A 123 -8.79 20.17 5.92
N GLY A 124 -7.71 19.57 6.41
CA GLY A 124 -7.32 19.65 7.81
C GLY A 124 -6.94 21.08 8.24
N VAL A 125 -6.18 21.81 7.42
CA VAL A 125 -5.86 23.24 7.66
C VAL A 125 -7.14 24.05 7.68
N ILE A 126 -8.04 23.90 6.71
CA ILE A 126 -9.32 24.63 6.66
C ILE A 126 -10.14 24.34 7.93
N ALA A 127 -10.31 23.05 8.26
CA ALA A 127 -11.09 22.67 9.44
C ALA A 127 -10.51 23.23 10.74
N GLY A 128 -9.16 23.17 10.91
CA GLY A 128 -8.49 23.68 12.10
C GLY A 128 -8.59 25.20 12.24
N VAL A 129 -8.42 25.95 11.14
CA VAL A 129 -8.57 27.43 11.13
C VAL A 129 -9.98 27.87 11.48
N PHE A 130 -10.99 27.13 10.97
CA PHE A 130 -12.41 27.44 11.20
C PHE A 130 -13.01 26.60 12.33
N GLN A 131 -12.22 26.24 13.34
CA GLN A 131 -12.66 25.44 14.50
C GLN A 131 -14.02 25.86 15.04
N GLY A 132 -14.91 24.90 15.23
CA GLY A 132 -16.28 25.07 15.73
C GLY A 132 -17.28 25.70 14.75
N ARG A 133 -16.84 26.23 13.61
CA ARG A 133 -17.68 26.83 12.55
C ARG A 133 -18.16 25.77 11.56
N LEU A 134 -19.05 26.18 10.65
CA LEU A 134 -19.67 25.28 9.67
C LEU A 134 -18.66 24.50 8.80
N PRO A 135 -17.59 25.09 8.23
CA PRO A 135 -16.59 24.33 7.48
C PRO A 135 -15.95 23.22 8.31
N ASP A 136 -15.58 23.49 9.56
CA ASP A 136 -15.01 22.48 10.46
C ASP A 136 -16.00 21.34 10.74
N LYS A 137 -17.27 21.66 11.05
CA LYS A 137 -18.28 20.65 11.34
C LYS A 137 -18.53 19.72 10.14
N ILE A 138 -18.60 20.28 8.93
CA ILE A 138 -18.79 19.50 7.69
C ILE A 138 -17.59 18.62 7.41
N ILE A 139 -16.38 19.16 7.40
CA ILE A 139 -15.15 18.42 7.11
C ILE A 139 -14.92 17.33 8.15
N LYS A 140 -15.08 17.65 9.43
CA LYS A 140 -14.96 16.67 10.54
C LYS A 140 -16.01 15.58 10.41
N GLY A 141 -17.28 15.93 10.17
CA GLY A 141 -18.37 14.97 9.98
C GLY A 141 -18.10 14.02 8.82
N TYR A 142 -17.73 14.57 7.65
CA TYR A 142 -17.31 13.80 6.49
C TYR A 142 -16.15 12.82 6.83
N SER A 143 -15.09 13.34 7.45
CA SER A 143 -13.91 12.52 7.78
C SER A 143 -14.24 11.39 8.74
N LEU A 144 -15.09 11.62 9.75
CA LEU A 144 -15.51 10.58 10.70
C LEU A 144 -16.36 9.50 10.02
N VAL A 145 -17.29 9.88 9.15
CA VAL A 145 -18.12 8.92 8.38
C VAL A 145 -17.24 8.05 7.50
N ILE A 146 -16.31 8.66 6.76
CA ILE A 146 -15.42 7.93 5.85
C ILE A 146 -14.45 7.02 6.62
N ALA A 147 -13.86 7.50 7.72
CA ALA A 147 -12.96 6.69 8.54
C ALA A 147 -13.63 5.44 9.13
N SER A 148 -14.96 5.48 9.31
CA SER A 148 -15.76 4.36 9.81
C SER A 148 -16.25 3.44 8.67
N THR A 149 -16.02 3.79 7.41
CA THR A 149 -16.56 3.06 6.26
C THR A 149 -15.50 2.11 5.68
N PRO A 150 -15.83 0.81 5.47
CA PRO A 150 -14.90 -0.13 4.85
C PRO A 150 -14.52 0.29 3.43
N SER A 151 -13.22 0.26 3.11
CA SER A 151 -12.69 0.70 1.81
C SER A 151 -13.28 -0.06 0.61
N PHE A 152 -13.55 -1.37 0.76
CA PHE A 152 -14.13 -2.18 -0.31
C PHE A 152 -15.57 -1.75 -0.63
N TRP A 153 -16.34 -1.34 0.38
CA TRP A 153 -17.71 -0.84 0.20
C TRP A 153 -17.70 0.48 -0.56
N LEU A 154 -16.79 1.39 -0.21
CA LEU A 154 -16.57 2.63 -0.95
C LEU A 154 -16.16 2.35 -2.40
N ALA A 155 -15.28 1.36 -2.62
CA ALA A 155 -14.87 0.93 -3.95
C ALA A 155 -16.07 0.53 -4.81
N LEU A 156 -16.94 -0.34 -4.29
CA LEU A 156 -18.15 -0.78 -4.97
C LEU A 156 -19.12 0.37 -5.26
N LEU A 157 -19.33 1.24 -4.27
CA LEU A 157 -20.24 2.38 -4.41
C LEU A 157 -19.74 3.33 -5.50
N LEU A 158 -18.48 3.72 -5.50
CA LEU A 158 -17.88 4.58 -6.50
C LEU A 158 -17.88 3.92 -7.89
N LEU A 159 -17.61 2.62 -7.97
CA LEU A 159 -17.66 1.86 -9.22
C LEU A 159 -19.07 1.89 -9.80
N ILE A 160 -20.11 1.64 -9.00
CA ILE A 160 -21.50 1.65 -9.45
C ILE A 160 -21.91 3.07 -9.92
N ILE A 161 -21.59 4.10 -9.13
CA ILE A 161 -21.99 5.47 -9.48
C ILE A 161 -21.28 5.94 -10.75
N PHE A 162 -19.94 5.94 -10.76
CA PHE A 162 -19.14 6.57 -11.80
C PHE A 162 -18.85 5.66 -12.99
N GLY A 163 -18.76 4.34 -12.76
CA GLY A 163 -18.49 3.36 -13.81
C GLY A 163 -19.75 2.86 -14.50
N VAL A 164 -20.79 2.51 -13.73
CA VAL A 164 -21.99 1.85 -14.27
C VAL A 164 -23.10 2.84 -14.58
N TRP A 165 -23.50 3.70 -13.64
CA TRP A 165 -24.60 4.63 -13.82
C TRP A 165 -24.23 5.83 -14.68
N MET A 166 -23.17 6.55 -14.30
CA MET A 166 -22.75 7.75 -15.02
C MET A 166 -21.91 7.44 -16.26
N LYS A 167 -21.21 6.29 -16.29
CA LYS A 167 -20.36 5.82 -17.41
C LYS A 167 -19.26 6.81 -17.81
N ILE A 168 -18.77 7.60 -16.86
CA ILE A 168 -17.73 8.62 -17.11
C ILE A 168 -16.31 8.10 -16.92
N LEU A 169 -16.15 7.05 -16.11
CA LEU A 169 -14.86 6.42 -15.82
C LEU A 169 -14.88 4.93 -16.12
N PRO A 170 -13.73 4.33 -16.47
CA PRO A 170 -13.63 2.90 -16.69
C PRO A 170 -13.98 2.11 -15.42
N ILE A 171 -14.65 0.96 -15.59
CA ILE A 171 -15.07 0.10 -14.49
C ILE A 171 -13.95 -0.77 -13.92
N GLY A 172 -12.76 -0.77 -14.54
CA GLY A 172 -11.63 -1.57 -14.06
C GLY A 172 -10.47 -1.63 -15.05
N LEU A 173 -9.54 -2.56 -14.78
CA LEU A 173 -8.28 -2.76 -15.50
C LEU A 173 -7.31 -1.56 -15.35
N SER A 174 -6.12 -1.67 -15.91
CA SER A 174 -5.12 -0.58 -15.92
C SER A 174 -4.95 0.09 -17.28
N VAL A 175 -5.57 -0.50 -18.31
CA VAL A 175 -5.47 -0.08 -19.71
C VAL A 175 -6.76 -0.43 -20.46
N PRO A 176 -7.07 0.25 -21.58
CA PRO A 176 -8.23 -0.06 -22.42
C PRO A 176 -8.15 -1.48 -22.98
N ILE A 177 -9.31 -2.13 -23.10
CA ILE A 177 -9.43 -3.47 -23.71
C ILE A 177 -9.21 -3.34 -25.23
N GLY A 178 -8.45 -4.29 -25.80
CA GLY A 178 -8.24 -4.37 -27.25
C GLY A 178 -7.18 -3.41 -27.81
N VAL A 179 -6.50 -2.66 -26.97
CA VAL A 179 -5.38 -1.80 -27.37
C VAL A 179 -4.06 -2.53 -27.13
N GLU A 180 -3.19 -2.60 -28.15
CA GLU A 180 -1.83 -3.14 -27.97
C GLU A 180 -1.05 -2.31 -26.93
N VAL A 181 -0.13 -2.95 -26.22
CA VAL A 181 0.69 -2.32 -25.17
C VAL A 181 1.45 -1.09 -25.70
N SER A 182 1.88 -1.15 -26.95
CA SER A 182 2.56 -0.03 -27.67
C SER A 182 1.66 1.18 -27.94
N GLY A 183 0.34 0.98 -28.00
CA GLY A 183 -0.66 2.02 -28.24
C GLY A 183 -1.23 2.65 -26.98
N VAL A 184 -0.90 2.11 -25.79
CA VAL A 184 -1.43 2.63 -24.52
C VAL A 184 -0.74 3.92 -24.14
N THR A 185 -1.49 5.00 -24.02
CA THR A 185 -0.97 6.31 -23.61
C THR A 185 -0.89 6.42 -22.07
N PHE A 186 -0.09 7.37 -21.58
CA PHE A 186 -0.06 7.70 -20.15
C PHE A 186 -1.44 8.15 -19.63
N LEU A 187 -2.18 8.90 -20.47
CA LEU A 187 -3.52 9.38 -20.12
C LEU A 187 -4.52 8.22 -19.93
N ASP A 188 -4.42 7.17 -20.75
CA ASP A 188 -5.23 5.97 -20.59
C ASP A 188 -4.98 5.30 -19.23
N ARG A 189 -3.71 5.15 -18.86
CA ARG A 189 -3.32 4.61 -17.54
C ARG A 189 -3.85 5.44 -16.39
N VAL A 190 -3.73 6.77 -16.48
CA VAL A 190 -4.28 7.70 -15.48
C VAL A 190 -5.80 7.55 -15.39
N ARG A 191 -6.50 7.54 -16.53
CA ARG A 191 -7.97 7.42 -16.58
C ARG A 191 -8.47 6.14 -15.92
N HIS A 192 -7.80 5.01 -16.14
CA HIS A 192 -8.11 3.73 -15.51
C HIS A 192 -7.76 3.68 -14.01
N ALA A 193 -6.76 4.46 -13.59
CA ALA A 193 -6.36 4.54 -12.20
C ALA A 193 -7.18 5.53 -11.35
N ILE A 194 -7.94 6.46 -11.94
CA ILE A 194 -8.67 7.51 -11.20
C ILE A 194 -9.61 6.91 -10.14
N LEU A 195 -10.52 6.02 -10.56
CA LEU A 195 -11.52 5.44 -9.65
C LEU A 195 -10.86 4.65 -8.51
N PRO A 196 -9.97 3.69 -8.77
CA PRO A 196 -9.29 2.97 -7.71
C PRO A 196 -8.39 3.89 -6.85
N ALA A 197 -7.71 4.90 -7.44
CA ALA A 197 -6.89 5.83 -6.68
C ALA A 197 -7.72 6.75 -5.78
N VAL A 198 -8.83 7.28 -6.26
CA VAL A 198 -9.78 8.08 -5.45
C VAL A 198 -10.32 7.23 -4.31
N THR A 199 -10.73 6.00 -4.57
CA THR A 199 -11.21 5.09 -3.53
C THR A 199 -10.15 4.87 -2.45
N LEU A 200 -8.92 4.57 -2.85
CA LEU A 200 -7.80 4.33 -1.94
C LEU A 200 -7.40 5.60 -1.17
N SER A 201 -7.51 6.78 -1.80
CA SER A 201 -7.15 8.06 -1.18
C SER A 201 -8.17 8.54 -0.15
N ILE A 202 -9.45 8.23 -0.32
CA ILE A 202 -10.54 8.75 0.53
C ILE A 202 -10.32 8.43 2.02
N THR A 203 -9.91 7.19 2.33
CA THR A 203 -9.60 6.79 3.71
C THR A 203 -8.38 7.54 4.25
N GLY A 204 -7.31 7.64 3.45
CA GLY A 204 -6.12 8.41 3.80
C GLY A 204 -6.40 9.90 3.98
N ILE A 205 -7.25 10.49 3.13
CA ILE A 205 -7.70 11.89 3.27
C ILE A 205 -8.29 12.12 4.67
N SER A 206 -9.16 11.23 5.13
CA SER A 206 -9.84 11.37 6.42
C SER A 206 -8.86 11.36 7.59
N ASN A 207 -7.93 10.41 7.61
CA ASN A 207 -6.91 10.32 8.65
C ASN A 207 -6.03 11.58 8.69
N ILE A 208 -5.49 12.00 7.55
CA ILE A 208 -4.62 13.17 7.47
C ILE A 208 -5.39 14.45 7.83
N THR A 209 -6.66 14.56 7.40
CA THR A 209 -7.53 15.71 7.71
C THR A 209 -7.70 15.85 9.22
N LEU A 210 -8.07 14.78 9.93
CA LEU A 210 -8.33 14.84 11.37
C LEU A 210 -7.07 15.21 12.16
N HIS A 211 -5.95 14.56 11.86
CA HIS A 211 -4.68 14.88 12.53
C HIS A 211 -4.15 16.28 12.22
N THR A 212 -4.23 16.70 10.95
CA THR A 212 -3.82 18.05 10.54
C THR A 212 -4.69 19.11 11.21
N ARG A 213 -6.00 18.85 11.31
CA ARG A 213 -6.96 19.71 12.01
C ARG A 213 -6.57 19.91 13.48
N GLU A 214 -6.33 18.81 14.20
CA GLU A 214 -5.95 18.88 15.62
C GLU A 214 -4.66 19.69 15.81
N LYS A 215 -3.65 19.41 15.01
CA LYS A 215 -2.38 20.14 15.06
C LYS A 215 -2.53 21.61 14.69
N MET A 216 -3.40 21.94 13.74
CA MET A 216 -3.67 23.33 13.38
C MET A 216 -4.37 24.07 14.52
N ILE A 217 -5.29 23.43 15.24
CA ILE A 217 -5.95 23.99 16.42
C ILE A 217 -4.90 24.26 17.53
N ASP A 218 -4.09 23.24 17.88
CA ASP A 218 -3.03 23.40 18.88
C ASP A 218 -2.13 24.63 18.59
N ILE A 219 -1.79 24.80 17.32
CA ILE A 219 -0.95 25.91 16.87
C ILE A 219 -1.70 27.23 16.98
N MET A 220 -2.93 27.32 16.51
CA MET A 220 -3.72 28.57 16.50
C MET A 220 -4.07 29.07 17.90
N GLU A 221 -4.04 28.19 18.92
CA GLU A 221 -4.26 28.48 20.34
C GLU A 221 -2.96 28.73 21.10
N SER A 222 -1.78 28.61 20.48
CA SER A 222 -0.49 28.78 21.13
C SER A 222 -0.17 30.24 21.47
N ASP A 223 0.66 30.43 22.50
CA ASP A 223 1.07 31.76 22.99
C ASP A 223 1.74 32.61 21.92
N TYR A 224 2.56 32.01 21.04
CA TYR A 224 3.24 32.77 19.98
C TYR A 224 2.26 33.26 18.89
N ILE A 225 1.14 32.57 18.66
CA ILE A 225 0.06 33.06 17.79
C ILE A 225 -0.73 34.17 18.49
N LEU A 226 -0.99 34.03 19.78
CA LEU A 226 -1.62 35.09 20.57
C LEU A 226 -0.78 36.38 20.50
N PHE A 227 0.55 36.26 20.65
CA PHE A 227 1.48 37.39 20.53
C PHE A 227 1.47 37.99 19.12
N ALA A 228 1.45 37.17 18.05
CA ALA A 228 1.35 37.65 16.67
C ALA A 228 0.05 38.46 16.44
N LYS A 229 -1.08 37.96 16.98
CA LYS A 229 -2.38 38.68 16.94
C LYS A 229 -2.29 40.02 17.70
N ALA A 230 -1.64 40.04 18.89
CA ALA A 230 -1.46 41.26 19.68
C ALA A 230 -0.60 42.31 18.94
N ARG A 231 0.33 41.88 18.09
CA ARG A 231 1.12 42.75 17.21
C ARG A 231 0.35 43.26 15.98
N GLY A 232 -0.90 42.90 15.83
CA GLY A 232 -1.74 43.32 14.72
C GLY A 232 -1.50 42.55 13.39
N GLU A 233 -0.88 41.38 13.43
CA GLU A 233 -0.69 40.56 12.25
C GLU A 233 -2.04 40.07 11.73
N LYS A 234 -2.25 40.15 10.40
CA LYS A 234 -3.48 39.66 9.74
C LYS A 234 -3.60 38.16 9.87
N THR A 235 -4.80 37.64 10.09
CA THR A 235 -5.09 36.21 10.24
C THR A 235 -4.54 35.37 9.08
N GLY A 236 -4.64 35.84 7.85
CA GLY A 236 -4.08 35.14 6.69
C GLY A 236 -2.56 34.99 6.74
N SER A 237 -1.84 36.04 7.17
CA SER A 237 -0.39 36.01 7.38
C SER A 237 -0.01 35.02 8.47
N ILE A 238 -0.74 35.03 9.59
CA ILE A 238 -0.56 34.09 10.71
C ILE A 238 -0.71 32.65 10.24
N ILE A 239 -1.78 32.35 9.50
CA ILE A 239 -2.05 31.00 8.97
C ILE A 239 -0.90 30.55 8.09
N PHE A 240 -0.47 31.38 7.14
CA PHE A 240 0.53 30.99 6.16
C PHE A 240 1.94 30.86 6.74
N HIS A 241 2.39 31.88 7.51
CA HIS A 241 3.76 31.92 8.01
C HIS A 241 3.98 31.12 9.30
N HIS A 242 2.98 31.05 10.17
CA HIS A 242 3.07 30.35 11.45
C HIS A 242 2.29 29.03 11.47
N GLY A 243 1.06 29.00 10.96
CA GLY A 243 0.20 27.82 10.95
C GLY A 243 0.72 26.71 10.05
N ILE A 244 0.67 26.93 8.73
CA ILE A 244 1.01 25.91 7.72
C ILE A 244 2.44 25.40 7.91
N ARG A 245 3.39 26.28 8.14
CA ARG A 245 4.80 25.90 8.32
C ARG A 245 5.01 24.91 9.47
N ASN A 246 4.30 25.09 10.58
CA ASN A 246 4.44 24.24 11.76
C ASN A 246 3.59 22.96 11.68
N VAL A 247 2.46 22.97 10.94
CA VAL A 247 1.62 21.79 10.73
C VAL A 247 2.17 20.87 9.64
N LEU A 248 2.90 21.42 8.66
CA LEU A 248 3.38 20.66 7.51
C LEU A 248 4.25 19.46 7.89
N LEU A 249 5.17 19.67 8.84
CA LEU A 249 6.12 18.63 9.26
C LEU A 249 5.42 17.43 9.92
N PRO A 250 4.54 17.59 10.94
CA PRO A 250 3.74 16.49 11.46
C PRO A 250 2.86 15.80 10.41
N ALA A 251 2.23 16.58 9.51
CA ALA A 251 1.40 16.02 8.44
C ALA A 251 2.22 15.16 7.46
N MET A 252 3.41 15.61 7.05
CA MET A 252 4.31 14.82 6.20
C MET A 252 4.73 13.52 6.89
N THR A 253 5.00 13.55 8.17
CA THR A 253 5.39 12.34 8.92
C THR A 253 4.26 11.30 8.93
N LEU A 254 3.03 11.74 9.18
CA LEU A 254 1.84 10.89 9.10
C LEU A 254 1.65 10.34 7.68
N GLN A 255 1.88 11.18 6.68
CA GLN A 255 1.78 10.79 5.27
C GLN A 255 2.75 9.64 4.93
N PHE A 256 3.99 9.68 5.41
CA PHE A 256 4.93 8.58 5.20
C PHE A 256 4.56 7.33 6.03
N ALA A 257 4.00 7.50 7.23
CA ALA A 257 3.52 6.40 8.04
C ALA A 257 2.31 5.68 7.41
N SER A 258 1.48 6.39 6.61
CA SER A 258 0.31 5.82 5.95
C SER A 258 0.62 4.84 4.79
N VAL A 259 1.88 4.70 4.38
CA VAL A 259 2.28 3.77 3.31
C VAL A 259 1.81 2.34 3.60
N SER A 260 1.90 1.89 4.86
CA SER A 260 1.43 0.55 5.26
C SER A 260 -0.07 0.36 5.09
N GLU A 261 -0.86 1.39 5.43
CA GLU A 261 -2.33 1.37 5.27
C GLU A 261 -2.73 1.36 3.79
N ILE A 262 -2.04 2.14 2.96
CA ILE A 262 -2.26 2.20 1.52
C ILE A 262 -1.99 0.84 0.87
N ILE A 263 -0.90 0.16 1.25
CA ILE A 263 -0.57 -1.18 0.75
C ILE A 263 -1.65 -2.19 1.17
N GLY A 264 -2.06 -2.18 2.44
CA GLY A 264 -3.13 -3.06 2.93
C GLY A 264 -4.47 -2.80 2.22
N GLY A 265 -4.83 -1.54 2.02
CA GLY A 265 -6.06 -1.13 1.34
C GLY A 265 -6.03 -1.41 -0.16
N SER A 266 -4.86 -1.33 -0.80
CA SER A 266 -4.72 -1.53 -2.24
C SER A 266 -5.14 -2.93 -2.69
N VAL A 267 -4.92 -3.97 -1.88
CA VAL A 267 -5.30 -5.34 -2.19
C VAL A 267 -6.80 -5.45 -2.49
N LEU A 268 -7.64 -4.89 -1.62
CA LEU A 268 -9.10 -4.92 -1.79
C LEU A 268 -9.55 -4.06 -2.97
N VAL A 269 -8.96 -2.88 -3.13
CA VAL A 269 -9.27 -1.96 -4.23
C VAL A 269 -8.86 -2.58 -5.57
N GLU A 270 -7.69 -3.17 -5.68
CA GLU A 270 -7.23 -3.88 -6.88
C GLU A 270 -8.16 -5.03 -7.26
N GLN A 271 -8.71 -5.76 -6.26
CA GLN A 271 -9.68 -6.83 -6.50
C GLN A 271 -11.00 -6.27 -7.05
N VAL A 272 -11.58 -5.25 -6.41
CA VAL A 272 -12.87 -4.69 -6.82
C VAL A 272 -12.82 -4.13 -8.25
N PHE A 273 -11.74 -3.40 -8.58
CA PHE A 273 -11.55 -2.81 -9.91
C PHE A 273 -10.86 -3.74 -10.91
N SER A 274 -10.60 -4.99 -10.57
CA SER A 274 -9.80 -5.91 -11.40
C SER A 274 -8.49 -5.24 -11.90
N TYR A 275 -7.92 -4.37 -11.08
CA TYR A 275 -6.70 -3.66 -11.41
C TYR A 275 -5.50 -4.58 -11.28
N PRO A 276 -4.69 -4.78 -12.35
CA PRO A 276 -3.69 -5.84 -12.42
C PRO A 276 -2.42 -5.53 -11.61
N GLY A 277 -2.56 -5.35 -10.29
CA GLY A 277 -1.49 -5.05 -9.36
C GLY A 277 -1.00 -6.26 -8.57
N LEU A 278 -0.12 -5.99 -7.57
CA LEU A 278 0.44 -7.01 -6.66
C LEU A 278 -0.61 -7.61 -5.73
N GLY A 279 -1.56 -6.82 -5.23
CA GLY A 279 -2.61 -7.29 -4.33
C GLY A 279 -3.53 -8.29 -5.04
N GLN A 280 -3.96 -7.97 -6.27
CA GLN A 280 -4.73 -8.89 -7.09
C GLN A 280 -3.94 -10.18 -7.38
N ALA A 281 -2.66 -10.06 -7.73
CA ALA A 281 -1.81 -11.20 -7.99
C ALA A 281 -1.57 -12.04 -6.72
N ALA A 282 -1.48 -11.43 -5.54
CA ALA A 282 -1.34 -12.14 -4.26
C ALA A 282 -2.57 -12.99 -3.95
N VAL A 283 -3.78 -12.44 -4.13
CA VAL A 283 -5.02 -13.18 -3.93
C VAL A 283 -5.13 -14.33 -4.94
N ALA A 284 -4.84 -14.08 -6.22
CA ALA A 284 -4.84 -15.13 -7.24
C ALA A 284 -3.81 -16.23 -6.94
N ALA A 285 -2.60 -15.87 -6.51
CA ALA A 285 -1.56 -16.83 -6.13
C ALA A 285 -1.95 -17.64 -4.89
N GLY A 286 -2.59 -17.01 -3.90
CA GLY A 286 -3.09 -17.70 -2.69
C GLY A 286 -4.18 -18.71 -3.00
N THR A 287 -5.18 -18.32 -3.78
CA THR A 287 -6.30 -19.21 -4.18
C THR A 287 -5.87 -20.28 -5.18
N GLY A 288 -4.86 -19.99 -6.01
CA GLY A 288 -4.28 -20.95 -6.97
C GLY A 288 -3.13 -21.79 -6.40
N SER A 289 -2.79 -21.64 -5.10
CA SER A 289 -1.64 -22.32 -4.48
C SER A 289 -0.31 -22.15 -5.25
N ASP A 290 -0.13 -20.97 -5.85
CA ASP A 290 1.13 -20.58 -6.50
C ASP A 290 2.14 -20.11 -5.45
N VAL A 291 2.79 -21.07 -4.79
CA VAL A 291 3.72 -20.84 -3.69
C VAL A 291 4.87 -19.89 -4.08
N PRO A 292 5.60 -20.11 -5.21
CA PRO A 292 6.70 -19.22 -5.59
C PRO A 292 6.26 -17.77 -5.77
N LEU A 293 5.14 -17.56 -6.45
CA LEU A 293 4.62 -16.21 -6.70
C LEU A 293 4.16 -15.54 -5.39
N LEU A 294 3.40 -16.26 -4.56
CA LEU A 294 2.90 -15.71 -3.30
C LEU A 294 4.04 -15.34 -2.34
N MET A 295 5.06 -16.20 -2.24
CA MET A 295 6.27 -15.92 -1.46
C MET A 295 6.99 -14.65 -1.96
N GLY A 296 7.19 -14.54 -3.27
CA GLY A 296 7.83 -13.38 -3.88
C GLY A 296 7.04 -12.09 -3.64
N ILE A 297 5.72 -12.10 -3.84
CA ILE A 297 4.84 -10.94 -3.61
C ILE A 297 4.86 -10.54 -2.13
N THR A 298 4.74 -11.50 -1.22
CA THR A 298 4.71 -11.22 0.23
C THR A 298 6.02 -10.58 0.69
N LEU A 299 7.17 -11.07 0.22
CA LEU A 299 8.45 -10.49 0.57
C LEU A 299 8.64 -9.08 0.01
N ILE A 300 8.32 -8.84 -1.26
CA ILE A 300 8.48 -7.51 -1.84
C ILE A 300 7.53 -6.49 -1.18
N THR A 301 6.28 -6.90 -0.92
CA THR A 301 5.30 -6.06 -0.24
C THR A 301 5.74 -5.73 1.18
N SER A 302 6.22 -6.73 1.93
CA SER A 302 6.77 -6.53 3.28
C SER A 302 8.00 -5.62 3.26
N ALA A 303 8.89 -5.77 2.29
CA ALA A 303 10.06 -4.91 2.13
C ALA A 303 9.65 -3.44 1.89
N ILE A 304 8.63 -3.19 1.06
CA ILE A 304 8.11 -1.84 0.80
C ILE A 304 7.50 -1.25 2.07
N VAL A 305 6.72 -2.03 2.83
CA VAL A 305 6.15 -1.59 4.13
C VAL A 305 7.25 -1.23 5.12
N PHE A 306 8.25 -2.09 5.27
CA PHE A 306 9.35 -1.85 6.21
C PHE A 306 10.20 -0.64 5.79
N LEU A 307 10.42 -0.46 4.49
CA LEU A 307 11.13 0.71 3.96
C LEU A 307 10.32 2.00 4.20
N GLY A 308 9.01 1.98 3.96
CA GLY A 308 8.11 3.11 4.23
C GLY A 308 8.15 3.52 5.70
N ASN A 309 8.03 2.55 6.61
CA ASN A 309 8.12 2.79 8.05
C ASN A 309 9.52 3.27 8.48
N PHE A 310 10.58 2.75 7.87
CA PHE A 310 11.94 3.24 8.12
C PHE A 310 12.11 4.70 7.70
N LEU A 311 11.61 5.07 6.52
CA LEU A 311 11.63 6.45 6.02
C LEU A 311 10.82 7.38 6.93
N ALA A 312 9.63 6.95 7.39
CA ALA A 312 8.84 7.69 8.36
C ALA A 312 9.63 7.95 9.65
N ASN A 313 10.28 6.92 10.21
CA ASN A 313 11.08 7.05 11.43
C ASN A 313 12.29 7.98 11.25
N VAL A 314 12.95 7.92 10.09
CA VAL A 314 14.06 8.85 9.77
C VAL A 314 13.55 10.29 9.71
N LEU A 315 12.43 10.52 9.05
CA LEU A 315 11.79 11.84 8.98
C LEU A 315 11.40 12.35 10.36
N TYR A 316 10.82 11.50 11.22
CA TYR A 316 10.53 11.87 12.61
C TYR A 316 11.78 12.37 13.34
N GLY A 317 12.89 11.65 13.21
CA GLY A 317 14.16 12.04 13.84
C GLY A 317 14.76 13.34 13.29
N VAL A 318 14.45 13.72 12.05
CA VAL A 318 14.88 14.99 11.43
C VAL A 318 13.97 16.13 11.88
N VAL A 319 12.66 15.88 11.95
CA VAL A 319 11.63 16.89 12.25
C VAL A 319 11.60 17.27 13.72
N ASP A 320 11.74 16.31 14.63
CA ASP A 320 11.74 16.56 16.07
C ASP A 320 13.09 16.23 16.73
N PRO A 321 13.98 17.24 16.90
CA PRO A 321 15.25 17.03 17.59
C PRO A 321 15.12 16.58 19.05
N ARG A 322 13.95 16.75 19.68
CA ARG A 322 13.71 16.36 21.08
C ARG A 322 13.55 14.84 21.18
N ILE A 323 12.90 14.21 20.23
CA ILE A 323 12.80 12.73 20.12
C ILE A 323 14.19 12.13 19.89
N ARG A 324 15.06 12.84 19.18
CA ARG A 324 16.45 12.44 18.94
C ARG A 324 17.28 12.34 20.23
N LYS A 325 16.94 13.08 21.29
CA LYS A 325 17.64 13.05 22.58
C LYS A 325 17.04 12.08 23.58
N GLY A 326 15.79 11.67 23.45
CA GLY A 326 15.07 10.90 24.48
C GLY A 326 14.49 9.54 24.06
N GLY A 327 14.33 9.25 22.76
CA GLY A 327 13.53 8.10 22.33
C GLY A 327 14.14 7.13 21.33
N LEU A 328 15.14 7.56 20.61
CA LEU A 328 15.87 6.63 19.75
C LEU A 328 17.02 6.06 20.57
N GLY A 329 16.94 5.03 21.32
CA GLY A 329 18.04 4.41 22.07
C GLY A 329 19.40 4.37 21.30
N LEU A 330 19.85 5.57 20.94
CA LEU A 330 21.05 5.91 20.17
C LEU A 330 22.22 6.13 21.11
#